data_1241821983c5e3edf4f84d35f2415bff
#
_entry.id   1241821983c5e3edf4f84d35f2415bff
#
_cell.length_a   1.000
_cell.length_b   1.000
_cell.length_c   1.000
_cell.angle_alpha   90.00
_cell.angle_beta   90.00
_cell.angle_gamma   90.00
#
_symmetry.space_group_name_H-M   'P 1'
#
loop_
_entity.id
_entity.type
_entity.pdbx_description
1 polymer ?
#
loop_
_entity_poly.entity_id
_entity_poly.type
_entity_poly.pdbx_seq_one_letter_code
_entity_poly.pdbx_strand_id
1 'polypeptide(L)'
;MGSMRNGQGDDFFALFNCHGVFIKGFDHESMVASLRLSSEQFYRDLPHQFSACCSEPAFSPELVTFCMWRLFEEPGWSRAKITLPPSEDNDGSAHLLAMLDCSPETYLRWATEYYESEVSAQAVIAVYEHRVLTEEIVAALNPMCSLTSLREDIAEIGYPT
;
A
#
# COMPACT_ATOMS: atom_id res chain seq x y z
N MET A 1 6.59 -6.93 3.34
CA MET A 1 5.37 -6.19 3.76
C MET A 1 5.53 -4.73 3.36
N GLY A 2 4.48 -4.10 2.85
CA GLY A 2 4.43 -2.66 2.59
C GLY A 2 3.37 -2.00 3.46
N SER A 3 3.55 -0.73 3.80
CA SER A 3 2.51 0.05 4.50
C SER A 3 2.61 1.52 4.12
N MET A 4 1.48 2.20 4.18
CA MET A 4 1.39 3.66 4.06
C MET A 4 0.58 4.20 5.24
N ARG A 5 1.03 5.31 5.79
CA ARG A 5 0.30 6.11 6.78
C ARG A 5 0.45 7.58 6.41
N ASN A 6 -0.67 8.27 6.29
CA ASN A 6 -0.65 9.70 5.89
C ASN A 6 -0.48 10.67 7.07
N GLY A 7 -0.40 10.17 8.30
CA GLY A 7 -0.31 11.02 9.50
C GLY A 7 -1.62 11.71 9.91
N GLN A 8 -2.70 11.52 9.16
CA GLN A 8 -4.03 12.08 9.43
C GLN A 8 -5.01 11.04 9.99
N GLY A 9 -4.59 9.80 10.11
CA GLY A 9 -5.40 8.70 10.64
C GLY A 9 -5.72 7.62 9.63
N ASP A 10 -5.29 7.77 8.38
CA ASP A 10 -5.51 6.78 7.35
C ASP A 10 -4.27 5.92 7.15
N ASP A 11 -4.50 4.68 6.85
CA ASP A 11 -3.44 3.73 6.57
C ASP A 11 -3.86 2.62 5.60
N PHE A 12 -2.88 1.99 4.98
CA PHE A 12 -3.05 0.64 4.46
C PHE A 12 -1.81 -0.21 4.74
N PHE A 13 -2.03 -1.51 4.79
CA PHE A 13 -0.99 -2.53 4.90
C PHE A 13 -1.15 -3.52 3.76
N ALA A 14 -0.02 -3.88 3.13
CA ALA A 14 0.05 -4.89 2.10
C ALA A 14 1.02 -6.00 2.52
N LEU A 15 0.53 -7.23 2.60
CA LEU A 15 1.34 -8.42 2.81
C LEU A 15 1.52 -9.15 1.48
N PHE A 16 2.77 -9.46 1.16
CA PHE A 16 3.13 -10.33 0.04
C PHE A 16 3.72 -11.63 0.61
N ASN A 17 3.20 -12.77 0.21
CA ASN A 17 3.74 -14.07 0.57
C ASN A 17 3.74 -15.02 -0.64
N CYS A 18 4.15 -16.28 -0.45
CA CYS A 18 4.23 -17.26 -1.54
C CYS A 18 2.85 -17.67 -2.11
N HIS A 19 1.75 -17.27 -1.50
CA HIS A 19 0.39 -17.58 -1.96
C HIS A 19 -0.27 -16.41 -2.72
N GLY A 20 0.14 -15.18 -2.45
CA GLY A 20 -0.50 -14.02 -3.03
C GLY A 20 -0.27 -12.73 -2.28
N VAL A 21 -1.23 -11.82 -2.43
CA VAL A 21 -1.23 -10.49 -1.84
C VAL A 21 -2.49 -10.27 -1.03
N PHE A 22 -2.33 -9.71 0.15
CA PHE A 22 -3.41 -9.23 1.01
C PHE A 22 -3.21 -7.74 1.25
N ILE A 23 -4.28 -6.95 1.12
CA ILE A 23 -4.28 -5.52 1.43
C ILE A 23 -5.46 -5.22 2.36
N LYS A 24 -5.20 -4.50 3.41
CA LYS A 24 -6.17 -3.95 4.36
C LYS A 24 -5.93 -2.47 4.50
N GLY A 25 -6.97 -1.66 4.54
CA GLY A 25 -6.85 -0.22 4.80
C GLY A 25 -7.97 0.33 5.66
N PHE A 26 -7.70 1.50 6.20
CA PHE A 26 -8.61 2.30 6.99
C PHE A 26 -8.56 3.75 6.51
N ASP A 27 -9.69 4.28 6.10
CA ASP A 27 -9.91 5.69 5.78
C ASP A 27 -10.95 6.23 6.77
N HIS A 28 -10.51 7.12 7.68
CA HIS A 28 -11.33 7.62 8.77
C HIS A 28 -12.46 8.55 8.29
N GLU A 29 -12.33 9.16 7.12
CA GLU A 29 -13.34 10.03 6.52
C GLU A 29 -14.31 9.28 5.59
N SER A 30 -14.03 8.01 5.31
CA SER A 30 -14.88 7.20 4.43
C SER A 30 -16.29 7.02 5.01
N MET A 31 -17.25 6.80 4.12
CA MET A 31 -18.62 6.46 4.52
C MET A 31 -18.64 5.21 5.40
N VAL A 32 -17.83 4.20 5.06
CA VAL A 32 -17.72 2.94 5.80
C VAL A 32 -17.27 3.14 7.23
N ALA A 33 -16.32 4.04 7.49
CA ALA A 33 -15.89 4.36 8.85
C ALA A 33 -17.06 4.87 9.72
N SER A 34 -17.94 5.68 9.12
CA SER A 34 -19.14 6.22 9.82
C SER A 34 -20.18 5.14 10.16
N LEU A 35 -20.25 4.06 9.38
CA LEU A 35 -21.21 2.97 9.57
C LEU A 35 -20.86 2.05 10.75
N ARG A 36 -19.64 2.13 11.29
CA ARG A 36 -19.16 1.32 12.42
C ARG A 36 -19.43 -0.18 12.24
N LEU A 37 -19.17 -0.69 11.05
CA LEU A 37 -19.33 -2.12 10.75
C LEU A 37 -18.33 -2.93 11.57
N SER A 38 -18.70 -4.17 11.91
CA SER A 38 -17.74 -5.11 12.53
C SER A 38 -16.63 -5.45 11.54
N SER A 39 -15.38 -5.42 11.97
CA SER A 39 -14.22 -5.80 11.16
C SER A 39 -14.33 -7.23 10.62
N GLU A 40 -15.00 -8.14 11.33
CA GLU A 40 -15.26 -9.51 10.89
C GLU A 40 -15.98 -9.59 9.54
N GLN A 41 -16.78 -8.57 9.19
CA GLN A 41 -17.48 -8.54 7.90
C GLN A 41 -16.51 -8.38 6.73
N PHE A 42 -15.40 -7.67 6.93
CA PHE A 42 -14.38 -7.45 5.92
C PHE A 42 -13.49 -8.68 5.70
N TYR A 43 -13.37 -9.54 6.70
CA TYR A 43 -12.51 -10.74 6.67
C TYR A 43 -13.28 -12.05 6.44
N ARG A 44 -14.62 -12.00 6.27
CA ARG A 44 -15.49 -13.19 6.24
C ARG A 44 -15.06 -14.27 5.27
N ASP A 45 -14.67 -13.87 4.06
CA ASP A 45 -14.31 -14.78 2.99
C ASP A 45 -12.79 -14.83 2.75
N LEU A 46 -12.00 -14.34 3.69
CA LEU A 46 -10.54 -14.26 3.58
C LEU A 46 -9.94 -15.67 3.50
N PRO A 47 -9.10 -15.96 2.49
CA PRO A 47 -8.38 -17.22 2.39
C PRO A 47 -7.52 -17.49 3.63
N HIS A 48 -7.48 -18.76 4.04
CA HIS A 48 -6.74 -19.18 5.25
C HIS A 48 -5.24 -18.82 5.21
N GLN A 49 -4.65 -18.67 4.02
CA GLN A 49 -3.28 -18.25 3.81
C GLN A 49 -2.98 -16.84 4.35
N PHE A 50 -4.02 -16.04 4.56
CA PHE A 50 -3.94 -14.69 5.10
C PHE A 50 -4.57 -14.56 6.50
N SER A 51 -5.07 -15.64 7.10
CA SER A 51 -5.80 -15.58 8.37
C SER A 51 -5.00 -14.96 9.53
N ALA A 52 -3.67 -15.11 9.53
CA ALA A 52 -2.81 -14.49 10.52
C ALA A 52 -2.89 -12.96 10.51
N CYS A 53 -3.22 -12.34 9.36
CA CYS A 53 -3.36 -10.88 9.25
C CYS A 53 -4.51 -10.33 10.10
N CYS A 54 -5.55 -11.14 10.37
CA CYS A 54 -6.70 -10.73 11.18
C CYS A 54 -6.38 -10.63 12.69
N SER A 55 -5.24 -11.13 13.12
CA SER A 55 -4.79 -11.11 14.51
C SER A 55 -3.42 -10.45 14.71
N GLU A 56 -2.83 -9.93 13.63
CA GLU A 56 -1.55 -9.22 13.68
C GLU A 56 -1.76 -7.78 14.21
N PRO A 57 -1.28 -7.47 15.43
CA PRO A 57 -1.52 -6.15 16.03
C PRO A 57 -0.93 -5.00 15.21
N ALA A 58 0.17 -5.24 14.49
CA ALA A 58 0.80 -4.21 13.64
C ALA A 58 -0.11 -3.75 12.50
N PHE A 59 -1.11 -4.56 12.11
CA PHE A 59 -2.07 -4.23 11.07
C PHE A 59 -3.33 -3.52 11.61
N SER A 60 -3.49 -3.37 12.93
CA SER A 60 -4.68 -2.81 13.55
C SER A 60 -5.96 -3.39 12.94
N PRO A 61 -6.17 -4.73 13.02
CA PRO A 61 -7.22 -5.41 12.24
C PRO A 61 -8.64 -4.97 12.58
N GLU A 62 -8.84 -4.34 13.71
CA GLU A 62 -10.11 -3.74 14.13
C GLU A 62 -10.43 -2.44 13.38
N LEU A 63 -9.41 -1.71 12.90
CA LEU A 63 -9.55 -0.50 12.10
C LEU A 63 -9.49 -0.86 10.62
N VAL A 64 -10.64 -1.11 10.01
CA VAL A 64 -10.73 -1.52 8.61
C VAL A 64 -11.94 -0.89 7.94
N THR A 65 -11.74 -0.27 6.79
CA THR A 65 -12.80 0.20 5.91
C THR A 65 -12.82 -0.57 4.59
N PHE A 66 -11.69 -1.15 4.20
CA PHE A 66 -11.61 -2.09 3.08
C PHE A 66 -10.58 -3.19 3.34
N CYS A 67 -10.84 -4.34 2.73
CA CYS A 67 -9.94 -5.49 2.71
C CYS A 67 -10.08 -6.19 1.36
N MET A 68 -8.96 -6.49 0.74
CA MET A 68 -8.91 -7.21 -0.51
C MET A 68 -7.72 -8.15 -0.56
N TRP A 69 -7.83 -9.18 -1.37
CA TRP A 69 -6.77 -10.17 -1.56
C TRP A 69 -6.74 -10.67 -2.99
N ARG A 70 -5.62 -11.23 -3.39
CA ARG A 70 -5.44 -11.95 -4.63
C ARG A 70 -4.52 -13.13 -4.39
N LEU A 71 -5.01 -14.34 -4.63
CA LEU A 71 -4.15 -15.52 -4.73
C LEU A 71 -3.49 -15.54 -6.12
N PHE A 72 -2.24 -16.00 -6.20
CA PHE A 72 -1.53 -16.05 -7.48
C PHE A 72 -2.20 -16.97 -8.50
N GLU A 73 -2.95 -17.96 -8.03
CA GLU A 73 -3.71 -18.90 -8.85
C GLU A 73 -5.03 -18.29 -9.37
N GLU A 74 -5.46 -17.15 -8.85
CA GLU A 74 -6.70 -16.48 -9.22
C GLU A 74 -6.46 -15.34 -10.23
N PRO A 75 -7.37 -15.12 -11.18
CA PRO A 75 -7.17 -14.12 -12.22
C PRO A 75 -7.33 -12.67 -11.75
N GLY A 76 -7.92 -12.44 -10.58
CA GLY A 76 -8.28 -11.11 -10.12
C GLY A 76 -8.25 -10.94 -8.60
N TRP A 77 -8.55 -9.71 -8.20
CA TRP A 77 -8.72 -9.35 -6.80
C TRP A 77 -10.09 -9.77 -6.29
N SER A 78 -10.11 -10.21 -5.03
CA SER A 78 -11.32 -10.59 -4.30
C SER A 78 -11.46 -9.75 -3.04
N ARG A 79 -12.69 -9.62 -2.55
CA ARG A 79 -13.05 -8.96 -1.29
C ARG A 79 -14.33 -9.56 -0.73
N ALA A 80 -14.55 -9.42 0.57
CA ALA A 80 -15.80 -9.84 1.19
C ALA A 80 -17.00 -9.08 0.59
N LYS A 81 -18.12 -9.77 0.43
CA LYS A 81 -19.38 -9.15 -0.06
C LYS A 81 -20.05 -8.39 1.07
N ILE A 82 -19.86 -7.08 1.09
CA ILE A 82 -20.51 -6.16 2.02
C ILE A 82 -21.47 -5.29 1.24
N THR A 83 -22.69 -5.16 1.72
CA THR A 83 -23.67 -4.26 1.11
C THR A 83 -23.41 -2.85 1.61
N LEU A 84 -22.93 -1.98 0.73
CA LEU A 84 -22.65 -0.58 1.01
C LEU A 84 -23.62 0.32 0.24
N PRO A 85 -23.91 1.51 0.75
CA PRO A 85 -24.67 2.52 0.00
C PRO A 85 -23.93 2.88 -1.29
N PRO A 86 -24.63 3.25 -2.37
CA PRO A 86 -23.99 3.61 -3.62
C PRO A 86 -23.19 4.93 -3.48
N SER A 87 -21.93 4.87 -3.81
CA SER A 87 -20.99 6.00 -3.89
C SER A 87 -19.81 5.62 -4.78
N GLU A 88 -19.02 6.58 -5.25
CA GLU A 88 -17.83 6.33 -6.07
C GLU A 88 -16.70 5.69 -5.27
N ASP A 89 -16.46 6.16 -4.04
CA ASP A 89 -15.47 5.58 -3.11
C ASP A 89 -16.06 5.51 -1.70
N ASN A 90 -16.77 4.44 -1.41
CA ASN A 90 -17.44 4.26 -0.11
C ASN A 90 -16.48 4.00 1.04
N ASP A 91 -15.40 3.32 0.74
CA ASP A 91 -14.52 2.69 1.72
C ASP A 91 -13.11 3.30 1.74
N GLY A 92 -12.85 4.31 0.91
CA GLY A 92 -11.56 4.99 0.80
C GLY A 92 -10.50 4.22 0.01
N SER A 93 -10.84 3.03 -0.52
CA SER A 93 -9.85 2.21 -1.22
C SER A 93 -9.34 2.86 -2.51
N ALA A 94 -10.20 3.55 -3.27
CA ALA A 94 -9.78 4.21 -4.49
C ALA A 94 -8.80 5.36 -4.19
N HIS A 95 -9.06 6.12 -3.13
CA HIS A 95 -8.19 7.20 -2.67
C HIS A 95 -6.85 6.67 -2.16
N LEU A 96 -6.87 5.76 -1.17
CA LEU A 96 -5.66 5.29 -0.50
C LEU A 96 -4.75 4.44 -1.40
N LEU A 97 -5.33 3.71 -2.37
CA LEU A 97 -4.57 2.87 -3.30
C LEU A 97 -4.23 3.57 -4.62
N ALA A 98 -4.62 4.84 -4.79
CA ALA A 98 -4.37 5.59 -6.03
C ALA A 98 -2.89 5.63 -6.44
N MET A 99 -1.98 5.59 -5.45
CA MET A 99 -0.53 5.56 -5.68
C MET A 99 -0.01 4.23 -6.21
N LEU A 100 -0.84 3.16 -6.18
CA LEU A 100 -0.46 1.82 -6.64
C LEU A 100 -0.87 1.56 -8.09
N ASP A 101 -1.05 2.61 -8.89
CA ASP A 101 -1.40 2.54 -10.31
C ASP A 101 -0.23 2.18 -11.25
N CYS A 102 0.94 1.94 -10.69
CA CYS A 102 2.19 1.66 -11.42
C CYS A 102 2.67 2.84 -12.29
N SER A 103 2.16 4.07 -12.08
CA SER A 103 2.57 5.27 -12.82
C SER A 103 3.58 6.09 -12.03
N PRO A 104 4.81 6.25 -12.54
CA PRO A 104 5.78 7.15 -11.92
C PRO A 104 5.30 8.61 -11.91
N GLU A 105 4.44 9.02 -12.87
CA GLU A 105 3.86 10.35 -12.94
C GLU A 105 2.91 10.63 -11.77
N THR A 106 2.13 9.65 -11.36
CA THR A 106 1.24 9.76 -10.19
C THR A 106 2.05 9.99 -8.92
N TYR A 107 3.11 9.19 -8.72
CA TYR A 107 4.02 9.39 -7.59
C TYR A 107 4.71 10.75 -7.64
N LEU A 108 5.25 11.17 -8.79
CA LEU A 108 5.95 12.45 -8.95
C LEU A 108 5.06 13.64 -8.57
N ARG A 109 3.82 13.65 -9.06
CA ARG A 109 2.86 14.71 -8.73
C ARG A 109 2.62 14.77 -7.23
N TRP A 110 2.29 13.63 -6.62
CA TRP A 110 2.07 13.54 -5.18
C TRP A 110 3.31 13.94 -4.37
N ALA A 111 4.48 13.42 -4.71
CA ALA A 111 5.71 13.70 -3.98
C ALA A 111 6.13 15.17 -4.07
N THR A 112 5.97 15.79 -5.24
CA THR A 112 6.27 17.22 -5.44
C THR A 112 5.34 18.09 -4.58
N GLU A 113 4.05 17.73 -4.50
CA GLU A 113 3.08 18.43 -3.67
C GLU A 113 3.35 18.20 -2.17
N TYR A 114 3.56 16.95 -1.77
CA TYR A 114 3.76 16.58 -0.37
C TYR A 114 5.06 17.14 0.24
N TYR A 115 6.17 17.07 -0.51
CA TYR A 115 7.46 17.57 -0.04
C TYR A 115 7.69 19.05 -0.35
N GLU A 116 6.77 19.70 -1.06
CA GLU A 116 6.88 21.09 -1.52
C GLU A 116 8.22 21.37 -2.24
N SER A 117 8.75 20.37 -2.95
CA SER A 117 10.05 20.41 -3.61
C SER A 117 10.06 19.59 -4.89
N GLU A 118 10.95 19.94 -5.83
CA GLU A 118 11.16 19.14 -7.03
C GLU A 118 11.75 17.77 -6.69
N VAL A 119 11.11 16.72 -7.22
CA VAL A 119 11.61 15.34 -7.13
C VAL A 119 12.13 14.91 -8.51
N SER A 120 13.27 14.25 -8.55
CA SER A 120 13.88 13.81 -9.80
C SER A 120 13.00 12.78 -10.53
N ALA A 121 12.40 13.18 -11.65
CA ALA A 121 11.61 12.28 -12.48
C ALA A 121 12.42 11.07 -12.98
N GLN A 122 13.68 11.29 -13.35
CA GLN A 122 14.55 10.23 -13.84
C GLN A 122 14.85 9.19 -12.75
N ALA A 123 15.07 9.63 -11.52
CA ALA A 123 15.33 8.73 -10.40
C ALA A 123 14.06 7.95 -10.01
N VAL A 124 12.89 8.58 -10.01
CA VAL A 124 11.62 7.90 -9.77
C VAL A 124 11.35 6.85 -10.85
N ILE A 125 11.49 7.19 -12.13
CA ILE A 125 11.32 6.25 -13.25
C ILE A 125 12.28 5.07 -13.10
N ALA A 126 13.54 5.30 -12.73
CA ALA A 126 14.51 4.23 -12.52
C ALA A 126 14.07 3.23 -11.44
N VAL A 127 13.46 3.73 -10.34
CA VAL A 127 12.91 2.86 -9.28
C VAL A 127 11.70 2.07 -9.79
N TYR A 128 10.77 2.71 -10.50
CA TYR A 128 9.59 2.03 -11.07
C TYR A 128 9.96 0.96 -12.11
N GLU A 129 11.05 1.17 -12.84
CA GLU A 129 11.61 0.19 -13.80
C GLU A 129 12.47 -0.88 -13.10
N HIS A 130 12.57 -0.88 -11.78
CA HIS A 130 13.41 -1.78 -11.00
C HIS A 130 14.88 -1.79 -11.46
N ARG A 131 15.42 -0.63 -11.86
CA ARG A 131 16.85 -0.52 -12.20
C ARG A 131 17.69 -0.66 -10.93
N VAL A 132 18.88 -1.23 -11.07
CA VAL A 132 19.87 -1.26 -9.98
C VAL A 132 20.10 0.16 -9.45
N LEU A 133 20.01 0.34 -8.12
CA LEU A 133 20.24 1.63 -7.49
C LEU A 133 21.71 2.01 -7.57
N THR A 134 21.97 3.26 -7.92
CA THR A 134 23.29 3.88 -7.87
C THR A 134 23.30 5.01 -6.84
N GLU A 135 24.48 5.44 -6.42
CA GLU A 135 24.61 6.59 -5.50
C GLU A 135 23.93 7.84 -6.07
N GLU A 136 23.97 8.05 -7.41
CA GLU A 136 23.32 9.18 -8.07
C GLU A 136 21.80 9.10 -7.95
N ILE A 137 21.21 7.91 -8.16
CA ILE A 137 19.75 7.71 -8.03
C ILE A 137 19.33 7.95 -6.58
N VAL A 138 20.04 7.37 -5.62
CA VAL A 138 19.75 7.54 -4.18
C VAL A 138 19.87 9.01 -3.78
N ALA A 139 20.96 9.69 -4.12
CA ALA A 139 21.16 11.09 -3.80
C ALA A 139 20.13 12.02 -4.46
N ALA A 140 19.68 11.68 -5.68
CA ALA A 140 18.65 12.45 -6.39
C ALA A 140 17.25 12.33 -5.75
N LEU A 141 16.97 11.22 -5.05
CA LEU A 141 15.71 11.02 -4.31
C LEU A 141 15.81 11.52 -2.87
N ASN A 142 16.94 11.28 -2.22
CA ASN A 142 17.17 11.72 -0.86
C ASN A 142 18.68 11.99 -0.65
N PRO A 143 19.11 13.27 -0.69
CA PRO A 143 20.52 13.62 -0.53
C PRO A 143 21.09 13.32 0.88
N MET A 144 20.25 13.03 1.85
CA MET A 144 20.66 12.64 3.20
C MET A 144 20.86 11.11 3.36
N CYS A 145 20.55 10.34 2.29
CA CYS A 145 20.67 8.90 2.28
C CYS A 145 21.85 8.44 1.41
N SER A 146 22.45 7.30 1.73
CA SER A 146 23.49 6.68 0.92
C SER A 146 23.09 5.28 0.49
N LEU A 147 23.61 4.81 -0.64
CA LEU A 147 23.38 3.44 -1.08
C LEU A 147 23.87 2.42 -0.04
N THR A 148 24.96 2.75 0.67
CA THR A 148 25.49 1.89 1.73
C THR A 148 24.51 1.71 2.88
N SER A 149 23.78 2.77 3.28
CA SER A 149 22.78 2.69 4.34
C SER A 149 21.52 1.91 3.94
N LEU A 150 21.25 1.75 2.64
CA LEU A 150 20.10 1.04 2.12
C LEU A 150 20.35 -0.46 1.85
N ARG A 151 21.58 -0.94 2.00
CA ARG A 151 21.93 -2.32 1.58
C ARG A 151 21.09 -3.41 2.25
N GLU A 152 20.80 -3.26 3.53
CA GLU A 152 20.01 -4.23 4.28
C GLU A 152 18.55 -4.21 3.80
N ASP A 153 17.98 -3.02 3.64
CA ASP A 153 16.61 -2.83 3.16
C ASP A 153 16.44 -3.36 1.72
N ILE A 154 17.41 -3.05 0.84
CA ILE A 154 17.44 -3.55 -0.55
C ILE A 154 17.44 -5.08 -0.59
N ALA A 155 18.25 -5.70 0.27
CA ALA A 155 18.33 -7.17 0.36
C ALA A 155 17.03 -7.77 0.94
N GLU A 156 16.47 -7.14 1.98
CA GLU A 156 15.23 -7.59 2.63
C GLU A 156 14.04 -7.60 1.67
N ILE A 157 13.90 -6.54 0.86
CA ILE A 157 12.78 -6.45 -0.11
C ILE A 157 13.05 -7.17 -1.43
N GLY A 158 14.26 -7.70 -1.63
CA GLY A 158 14.64 -8.37 -2.87
C GLY A 158 14.74 -7.41 -4.07
N TYR A 159 15.12 -6.15 -3.84
CA TYR A 159 15.30 -5.20 -4.93
C TYR A 159 16.56 -5.56 -5.75
N PRO A 160 16.58 -5.32 -7.08
CA PRO A 160 17.73 -5.64 -7.93
C PRO A 160 19.03 -4.97 -7.46
N THR A 161 20.13 -5.77 -7.45
CA THR A 161 21.49 -5.35 -7.05
C THR A 161 22.50 -5.52 -8.17
#